data_49cebd767f9901261c51e3ec4b62eae9
#
_entry.id   49cebd767f9901261c51e3ec4b62eae9
#
_cell.length_a   1.000
_cell.length_b   1.000
_cell.length_c   1.000
_cell.angle_alpha   90.00
_cell.angle_beta   90.00
_cell.angle_gamma   90.00
#
_symmetry.space_group_name_H-M   'P 1'
#
loop_
_entity.id
_entity.type
_entity.pdbx_description
1 polymer ?
#
loop_
_entity_poly.entity_id
_entity_poly.type
_entity_poly.pdbx_seq_one_letter_code
_entity_poly.pdbx_strand_id
1 'polypeptide(L)'
;MINAVEIKNLSKSYNNGFKLGEISLNIPKGLIIGLIGENGAGKTTLIKSILNIIKIDTGNIKIFDKDYINYENIIKEDIGVVLDNMFFPELLTLSDIDKIMGDIFKNWDSKLYFDFLNKFNLPIKRTIKNLSKGMRKKLEIATALAHHPKLLILDEPTSGLDPITRSEVLDIFQNFVQDEAHTILFSTHITSDLEHIADYIIFIDQGKLVLNENKDTIVDNYGILKCDIDDFNKVSREDYLVYKKNKYSYDFLINNKSKIKKKYRDFVIDNISLEELMILMIKGDK
;
A
#
# COMPACT_ATOMS: atom_id res chain seq x y z
N MET A 1 12.35 11.78 -11.51
CA MET A 1 10.95 11.29 -11.58
C MET A 1 10.05 12.35 -10.98
N ILE A 2 8.85 12.53 -11.52
CA ILE A 2 7.82 13.40 -10.92
C ILE A 2 7.14 12.59 -9.81
N ASN A 3 6.90 13.21 -8.66
CA ASN A 3 6.26 12.54 -7.52
C ASN A 3 4.75 12.81 -7.51
N ALA A 4 3.95 11.78 -7.21
CA ALA A 4 2.53 11.95 -6.89
C ALA A 4 2.37 12.49 -5.46
N VAL A 5 3.20 12.01 -4.52
CA VAL A 5 3.23 12.50 -3.14
C VAL A 5 4.67 12.69 -2.68
N GLU A 6 4.95 13.81 -2.04
CA GLU A 6 6.21 14.08 -1.35
C GLU A 6 5.94 14.29 0.14
N ILE A 7 6.67 13.57 0.97
CA ILE A 7 6.58 13.66 2.43
C ILE A 7 7.97 14.01 2.97
N LYS A 8 8.04 15.06 3.80
CA LYS A 8 9.29 15.51 4.43
C LYS A 8 9.10 15.63 5.94
N ASN A 9 9.91 14.87 6.69
CA ASN A 9 10.00 14.88 8.17
C ASN A 9 8.64 14.81 8.88
N LEU A 10 7.73 13.98 8.32
CA LEU A 10 6.40 13.78 8.86
C LEU A 10 6.47 13.08 10.21
N SER A 11 5.85 13.64 11.23
CA SER A 11 5.62 12.95 12.48
C SER A 11 4.19 13.12 12.99
N LYS A 12 3.72 12.10 13.73
CA LYS A 12 2.43 12.11 14.42
C LYS A 12 2.50 11.28 15.68
N SER A 13 2.18 11.89 16.82
CA SER A 13 2.10 11.22 18.12
C SER A 13 0.66 11.13 18.59
N TYR A 14 0.35 10.07 19.33
CA TYR A 14 -0.94 9.83 19.95
C TYR A 14 -0.79 9.64 21.46
N ASN A 15 -1.82 9.97 22.22
CA ASN A 15 -1.84 9.85 23.68
C ASN A 15 -1.69 8.42 24.21
N ASN A 16 -1.94 7.41 23.35
CA ASN A 16 -1.74 5.99 23.68
C ASN A 16 -0.29 5.52 23.59
N GLY A 17 0.66 6.43 23.34
CA GLY A 17 2.08 6.13 23.20
C GLY A 17 2.55 5.77 21.79
N PHE A 18 1.65 5.56 20.83
CA PHE A 18 2.05 5.34 19.44
C PHE A 18 2.60 6.62 18.82
N LYS A 19 3.72 6.49 18.10
CA LYS A 19 4.34 7.57 17.33
C LYS A 19 4.67 7.09 15.93
N LEU A 20 4.10 7.77 14.91
CA LEU A 20 4.68 7.74 13.58
C LEU A 20 5.91 8.64 13.60
N GLY A 21 7.10 8.04 13.39
CA GLY A 21 8.38 8.76 13.46
C GLY A 21 8.59 9.75 12.33
N GLU A 22 9.76 10.32 12.24
CA GLU A 22 10.11 11.26 11.17
C GLU A 22 10.23 10.53 9.83
N ILE A 23 9.10 10.46 9.10
CA ILE A 23 9.04 9.80 7.80
C ILE A 23 9.31 10.83 6.71
N SER A 24 10.30 10.55 5.88
CA SER A 24 10.55 11.25 4.62
C SER A 24 10.55 10.23 3.49
N LEU A 25 9.64 10.39 2.53
CA LEU A 25 9.53 9.50 1.39
C LEU A 25 8.89 10.22 0.19
N ASN A 26 9.16 9.68 -0.99
CA ASN A 26 8.55 10.10 -2.23
C ASN A 26 7.75 8.93 -2.82
N ILE A 27 6.53 9.20 -3.26
CA ILE A 27 5.69 8.28 -4.00
C ILE A 27 5.78 8.67 -5.48
N PRO A 28 6.46 7.89 -6.32
CA PRO A 28 6.59 8.19 -7.74
C PRO A 28 5.23 8.19 -8.44
N LYS A 29 5.09 9.05 -9.47
CA LYS A 29 3.91 9.06 -10.33
C LYS A 29 3.95 7.89 -11.33
N GLY A 30 2.78 7.37 -11.74
CA GLY A 30 2.64 6.36 -12.78
C GLY A 30 2.82 4.93 -12.32
N LEU A 31 2.86 4.67 -11.02
CA LEU A 31 3.16 3.36 -10.45
C LEU A 31 2.11 2.90 -9.43
N ILE A 32 2.11 1.60 -9.15
CA ILE A 32 1.41 1.01 -8.00
C ILE A 32 2.41 0.85 -6.86
N ILE A 33 2.19 1.61 -5.79
CA ILE A 33 3.03 1.60 -4.59
C ILE A 33 2.35 0.77 -3.51
N GLY A 34 2.97 -0.34 -3.13
CA GLY A 34 2.55 -1.17 -2.01
C GLY A 34 3.05 -0.60 -0.69
N LEU A 35 2.13 -0.34 0.24
CA LEU A 35 2.45 0.05 1.62
C LEU A 35 2.21 -1.15 2.54
N ILE A 36 3.28 -1.80 2.98
CA ILE A 36 3.24 -3.00 3.83
C ILE A 36 3.63 -2.69 5.28
N GLY A 37 3.21 -3.57 6.18
CA GLY A 37 3.52 -3.51 7.61
C GLY A 37 2.48 -4.27 8.43
N GLU A 38 2.84 -4.64 9.65
CA GLU A 38 1.90 -5.29 10.57
C GLU A 38 0.72 -4.38 10.95
N ASN A 39 -0.31 -4.97 11.55
CA ASN A 39 -1.41 -4.19 12.13
C ASN A 39 -0.85 -3.30 13.27
N GLY A 40 -1.19 -2.00 13.23
CA GLY A 40 -0.65 -1.03 14.17
C GLY A 40 0.72 -0.44 13.79
N ALA A 41 1.35 -0.89 12.71
CA ALA A 41 2.65 -0.35 12.25
C ALA A 41 2.62 1.13 11.85
N GLY A 42 1.43 1.70 11.56
CA GLY A 42 1.28 3.12 11.21
C GLY A 42 0.80 3.39 9.78
N LYS A 43 0.47 2.36 8.99
CA LYS A 43 -0.02 2.49 7.60
C LYS A 43 -1.23 3.43 7.49
N THR A 44 -2.30 3.15 8.25
CA THR A 44 -3.51 3.98 8.26
C THR A 44 -3.23 5.39 8.80
N THR A 45 -2.29 5.56 9.74
CA THR A 45 -1.88 6.89 10.22
C THR A 45 -1.19 7.68 9.11
N LEU A 46 -0.27 7.06 8.36
CA LEU A 46 0.37 7.67 7.21
C LEU A 46 -0.67 8.08 6.14
N ILE A 47 -1.57 7.16 5.77
CA ILE A 47 -2.65 7.43 4.81
C ILE A 47 -3.52 8.60 5.25
N LYS A 48 -4.00 8.59 6.50
CA LYS A 48 -4.83 9.69 7.05
C LYS A 48 -4.07 11.02 7.11
N SER A 49 -2.75 11.00 7.32
CA SER A 49 -1.90 12.19 7.25
C SER A 49 -1.79 12.73 5.83
N ILE A 50 -1.59 11.87 4.83
CA ILE A 50 -1.55 12.23 3.41
C ILE A 50 -2.88 12.87 2.99
N LEU A 51 -4.01 12.31 3.44
CA LEU A 51 -5.36 12.81 3.15
C LEU A 51 -5.76 14.04 3.99
N ASN A 52 -4.89 14.54 4.86
CA ASN A 52 -5.17 15.63 5.81
C ASN A 52 -6.42 15.37 6.69
N ILE A 53 -6.77 14.10 6.92
CA ILE A 53 -7.86 13.69 7.84
C ILE A 53 -7.43 13.88 9.30
N ILE A 54 -6.14 13.73 9.57
CA ILE A 54 -5.54 13.95 10.89
C ILE A 54 -4.47 15.03 10.79
N LYS A 55 -4.42 15.89 11.81
CA LYS A 55 -3.36 16.92 11.92
C LYS A 55 -2.03 16.26 12.26
N ILE A 56 -1.01 16.52 11.46
CA ILE A 56 0.38 16.11 11.72
C ILE A 56 1.02 17.00 12.79
N ASP A 57 2.04 16.48 13.49
CA ASP A 57 2.77 17.26 14.51
C ASP A 57 3.91 18.06 13.89
N THR A 58 4.66 17.44 12.95
CA THR A 58 5.73 18.10 12.18
C THR A 58 5.74 17.62 10.73
N GLY A 59 6.48 18.31 9.90
CA GLY A 59 6.72 17.95 8.51
C GLY A 59 5.79 18.65 7.52
N ASN A 60 5.93 18.23 6.27
CA ASN A 60 5.14 18.77 5.15
C ASN A 60 4.79 17.64 4.18
N ILE A 61 3.60 17.72 3.58
CA ILE A 61 3.11 16.81 2.55
C ILE A 61 2.69 17.63 1.33
N LYS A 62 3.20 17.24 0.16
CA LYS A 62 2.74 17.76 -1.12
C LYS A 62 2.15 16.64 -1.96
N ILE A 63 1.08 16.96 -2.68
CA ILE A 63 0.42 16.06 -3.63
C ILE A 63 0.44 16.77 -4.99
N PHE A 64 1.07 16.14 -5.99
CA PHE A 64 1.32 16.72 -7.30
C PHE A 64 1.92 18.14 -7.21
N ASP A 65 2.99 18.29 -6.40
CA ASP A 65 3.69 19.54 -6.09
C ASP A 65 2.85 20.59 -5.37
N LYS A 66 1.57 20.32 -5.03
CA LYS A 66 0.68 21.23 -4.35
C LYS A 66 0.66 20.96 -2.85
N ASP A 67 0.77 22.05 -2.06
CA ASP A 67 0.55 22.01 -0.63
C ASP A 67 -0.94 21.85 -0.30
N TYR A 68 -1.28 20.93 0.59
CA TYR A 68 -2.68 20.60 0.88
C TYR A 68 -3.46 21.81 1.41
N ILE A 69 -2.85 22.65 2.25
CA ILE A 69 -3.52 23.77 2.88
C ILE A 69 -4.02 24.79 1.84
N ASN A 70 -3.20 25.05 0.82
CA ASN A 70 -3.49 26.07 -0.19
C ASN A 70 -4.32 25.56 -1.38
N TYR A 71 -4.33 24.26 -1.61
CA TYR A 71 -4.92 23.64 -2.82
C TYR A 71 -5.88 22.49 -2.52
N GLU A 72 -6.50 22.49 -1.32
CA GLU A 72 -7.32 21.37 -0.82
C GLU A 72 -8.39 20.91 -1.83
N ASN A 73 -9.18 21.85 -2.38
CA ASN A 73 -10.26 21.51 -3.31
C ASN A 73 -9.74 20.87 -4.62
N ILE A 74 -8.59 21.35 -5.13
CA ILE A 74 -7.98 20.81 -6.34
C ILE A 74 -7.42 19.41 -6.07
N ILE A 75 -6.77 19.23 -4.92
CA ILE A 75 -6.19 17.96 -4.51
C ILE A 75 -7.29 16.92 -4.32
N LYS A 76 -8.41 17.28 -3.68
CA LYS A 76 -9.54 16.36 -3.45
C LYS A 76 -10.19 15.88 -4.76
N GLU A 77 -10.27 16.72 -5.78
CA GLU A 77 -10.75 16.31 -7.10
C GLU A 77 -9.82 15.27 -7.78
N ASP A 78 -8.52 15.36 -7.53
CA ASP A 78 -7.51 14.48 -8.14
C ASP A 78 -7.30 13.17 -7.33
N ILE A 79 -7.96 12.98 -6.16
CA ILE A 79 -7.75 11.80 -5.29
C ILE A 79 -9.01 10.96 -5.17
N GLY A 80 -8.91 9.66 -5.51
CA GLY A 80 -9.87 8.64 -5.16
C GLY A 80 -9.45 7.90 -3.88
N VAL A 81 -10.39 7.65 -2.97
CA VAL A 81 -10.09 7.08 -1.65
C VAL A 81 -10.97 5.88 -1.36
N VAL A 82 -10.35 4.77 -0.93
CA VAL A 82 -11.03 3.61 -0.33
C VAL A 82 -10.38 3.36 1.01
N LEU A 83 -11.14 3.50 2.10
CA LEU A 83 -10.65 3.26 3.46
C LEU A 83 -11.24 1.95 4.02
N ASP A 84 -10.70 1.49 5.16
CA ASP A 84 -11.15 0.24 5.77
C ASP A 84 -12.63 0.29 6.21
N ASN A 85 -13.13 1.47 6.60
CA ASN A 85 -14.53 1.66 6.99
C ASN A 85 -15.25 2.55 5.97
N MET A 86 -16.40 2.06 5.50
CA MET A 86 -17.28 2.81 4.62
C MET A 86 -17.93 3.98 5.36
N PHE A 87 -17.91 5.16 4.73
CA PHE A 87 -18.45 6.41 5.33
C PHE A 87 -19.84 6.80 4.83
N PHE A 88 -20.45 6.03 3.92
CA PHE A 88 -21.77 6.34 3.41
C PHE A 88 -22.86 5.93 4.40
N PRO A 89 -23.89 6.80 4.63
CA PRO A 89 -25.03 6.46 5.44
C PRO A 89 -25.74 5.20 4.95
N GLU A 90 -26.05 4.27 5.87
CA GLU A 90 -26.56 2.93 5.54
C GLU A 90 -27.93 2.92 4.83
N LEU A 91 -28.71 3.99 4.98
CA LEU A 91 -30.04 4.11 4.38
C LEU A 91 -30.05 4.56 2.91
N LEU A 92 -28.90 5.04 2.40
CA LEU A 92 -28.79 5.46 1.02
C LEU A 92 -28.80 4.26 0.08
N THR A 93 -29.42 4.42 -1.08
CA THR A 93 -29.30 3.49 -2.21
C THR A 93 -28.06 3.84 -3.04
N LEU A 94 -27.65 2.91 -3.93
CA LEU A 94 -26.54 3.18 -4.81
C LEU A 94 -26.84 4.32 -5.81
N SER A 95 -28.13 4.49 -6.19
CA SER A 95 -28.57 5.64 -6.99
C SER A 95 -28.51 6.97 -6.23
N ASP A 96 -28.67 6.96 -4.91
CA ASP A 96 -28.54 8.18 -4.11
C ASP A 96 -27.07 8.60 -4.00
N ILE A 97 -26.14 7.62 -3.93
CA ILE A 97 -24.71 7.90 -3.97
C ILE A 97 -24.33 8.61 -5.27
N ASP A 98 -24.82 8.15 -6.43
CA ASP A 98 -24.56 8.81 -7.72
C ASP A 98 -24.93 10.30 -7.69
N LYS A 99 -26.13 10.65 -7.18
CA LYS A 99 -26.57 12.05 -7.09
C LYS A 99 -25.70 12.87 -6.16
N ILE A 100 -25.42 12.33 -4.95
CA ILE A 100 -24.61 13.03 -3.94
C ILE A 100 -23.20 13.29 -4.46
N MET A 101 -22.57 12.28 -5.08
CA MET A 101 -21.21 12.41 -5.58
C MET A 101 -21.13 13.32 -6.81
N GLY A 102 -22.19 13.35 -7.63
CA GLY A 102 -22.32 14.30 -8.74
C GLY A 102 -22.43 15.76 -8.30
N ASP A 103 -23.01 16.01 -7.11
CA ASP A 103 -23.03 17.35 -6.50
C ASP A 103 -21.69 17.75 -5.86
N ILE A 104 -20.86 16.76 -5.47
CA ILE A 104 -19.58 16.99 -4.78
C ILE A 104 -18.42 17.14 -5.78
N PHE A 105 -18.30 16.24 -6.75
CA PHE A 105 -17.18 16.18 -7.70
C PHE A 105 -17.56 16.78 -9.05
N LYS A 106 -16.76 17.72 -9.54
CA LYS A 106 -16.99 18.38 -10.84
C LYS A 106 -16.86 17.42 -12.01
N ASN A 107 -15.94 16.47 -11.90
CA ASN A 107 -15.65 15.49 -12.94
C ASN A 107 -16.37 14.14 -12.70
N TRP A 108 -17.47 14.15 -11.92
CA TRP A 108 -18.23 12.95 -11.69
C TRP A 108 -18.82 12.38 -12.99
N ASP A 109 -18.59 11.10 -13.24
CA ASP A 109 -19.11 10.36 -14.39
C ASP A 109 -20.12 9.31 -13.93
N SER A 110 -21.39 9.68 -13.93
CA SER A 110 -22.50 8.78 -13.58
C SER A 110 -22.52 7.53 -14.47
N LYS A 111 -22.17 7.66 -15.77
CA LYS A 111 -22.14 6.51 -16.66
C LYS A 111 -21.07 5.52 -16.22
N LEU A 112 -19.85 5.97 -15.99
CA LEU A 112 -18.74 5.14 -15.50
C LEU A 112 -19.09 4.49 -14.16
N TYR A 113 -19.72 5.25 -13.25
CA TYR A 113 -20.19 4.72 -11.96
C TYR A 113 -21.16 3.54 -12.16
N PHE A 114 -22.22 3.70 -12.97
CA PHE A 114 -23.17 2.63 -13.23
C PHE A 114 -22.56 1.45 -14.01
N ASP A 115 -21.61 1.70 -14.89
CA ASP A 115 -20.86 0.65 -15.59
C ASP A 115 -20.06 -0.21 -14.58
N PHE A 116 -19.43 0.39 -13.58
CA PHE A 116 -18.80 -0.36 -12.48
C PHE A 116 -19.82 -1.11 -11.61
N LEU A 117 -20.97 -0.50 -11.27
CA LEU A 117 -22.00 -1.20 -10.51
C LEU A 117 -22.49 -2.45 -11.26
N ASN A 118 -22.70 -2.34 -12.57
CA ASN A 118 -23.10 -3.47 -13.42
C ASN A 118 -22.00 -4.53 -13.50
N LYS A 119 -20.74 -4.14 -13.72
CA LYS A 119 -19.58 -5.05 -13.75
C LYS A 119 -19.43 -5.83 -12.44
N PHE A 120 -19.68 -5.19 -11.31
CA PHE A 120 -19.60 -5.79 -9.98
C PHE A 120 -20.92 -6.51 -9.57
N ASN A 121 -21.94 -6.54 -10.41
CA ASN A 121 -23.28 -7.09 -10.13
C ASN A 121 -23.91 -6.48 -8.86
N LEU A 122 -23.75 -5.16 -8.67
CA LEU A 122 -24.30 -4.47 -7.50
C LEU A 122 -25.76 -4.03 -7.73
N PRO A 123 -26.65 -4.26 -6.76
CA PRO A 123 -28.07 -3.96 -6.89
C PRO A 123 -28.35 -2.46 -6.69
N ILE A 124 -28.52 -1.71 -7.77
CA ILE A 124 -28.62 -0.23 -7.81
C ILE A 124 -29.66 0.35 -6.84
N LYS A 125 -30.83 -0.31 -6.70
CA LYS A 125 -31.95 0.14 -5.85
C LYS A 125 -31.88 -0.33 -4.40
N ARG A 126 -30.89 -1.17 -4.05
CA ARG A 126 -30.75 -1.68 -2.69
C ARG A 126 -30.01 -0.67 -1.80
N THR A 127 -30.41 -0.58 -0.54
CA THR A 127 -29.71 0.26 0.43
C THR A 127 -28.37 -0.36 0.85
N ILE A 128 -27.42 0.48 1.22
CA ILE A 128 -26.07 0.09 1.66
C ILE A 128 -26.13 -0.88 2.84
N LYS A 129 -27.07 -0.68 3.78
CA LYS A 129 -27.30 -1.58 4.92
C LYS A 129 -27.43 -3.05 4.50
N ASN A 130 -28.04 -3.29 3.36
CA ASN A 130 -28.34 -4.63 2.85
C ASN A 130 -27.25 -5.21 1.92
N LEU A 131 -26.10 -4.54 1.81
CA LEU A 131 -24.93 -5.04 1.07
C LEU A 131 -24.04 -5.89 1.98
N SER A 132 -23.48 -6.97 1.41
CA SER A 132 -22.41 -7.70 2.08
C SER A 132 -21.13 -6.85 2.19
N LYS A 133 -20.18 -7.25 3.03
CA LYS A 133 -18.88 -6.55 3.17
C LYS A 133 -18.17 -6.42 1.81
N GLY A 134 -18.12 -7.49 1.02
CA GLY A 134 -17.52 -7.47 -0.32
C GLY A 134 -18.24 -6.53 -1.28
N MET A 135 -19.60 -6.51 -1.27
CA MET A 135 -20.38 -5.58 -2.09
C MET A 135 -20.15 -4.12 -1.68
N ARG A 136 -19.99 -3.83 -0.39
CA ARG A 136 -19.64 -2.48 0.10
C ARG A 136 -18.28 -2.06 -0.42
N LYS A 137 -17.27 -2.94 -0.37
CA LYS A 137 -15.92 -2.65 -0.88
C LYS A 137 -15.93 -2.40 -2.39
N LYS A 138 -16.69 -3.19 -3.17
CA LYS A 138 -16.89 -2.95 -4.61
C LYS A 138 -17.54 -1.59 -4.89
N LEU A 139 -18.52 -1.19 -4.07
CA LEU A 139 -19.16 0.13 -4.16
C LEU A 139 -18.18 1.27 -3.90
N GLU A 140 -17.35 1.15 -2.84
CA GLU A 140 -16.30 2.13 -2.54
C GLU A 140 -15.33 2.31 -3.71
N ILE A 141 -14.88 1.20 -4.32
CA ILE A 141 -13.98 1.22 -5.47
C ILE A 141 -14.65 1.89 -6.68
N ALA A 142 -15.91 1.52 -7.00
CA ALA A 142 -16.67 2.15 -8.08
C ALA A 142 -16.80 3.67 -7.88
N THR A 143 -17.10 4.10 -6.64
CA THR A 143 -17.23 5.50 -6.29
C THR A 143 -15.89 6.24 -6.39
N ALA A 144 -14.81 5.63 -5.90
CA ALA A 144 -13.48 6.23 -5.94
C ALA A 144 -12.94 6.41 -7.37
N LEU A 145 -13.38 5.60 -8.33
CA LEU A 145 -12.94 5.67 -9.73
C LEU A 145 -13.79 6.61 -10.59
N ALA A 146 -15.06 6.84 -10.22
CA ALA A 146 -16.02 7.48 -11.09
C ALA A 146 -15.86 9.01 -11.26
N HIS A 147 -14.96 9.64 -10.52
CA HIS A 147 -14.62 11.07 -10.71
C HIS A 147 -13.28 11.29 -11.40
N HIS A 148 -12.72 10.24 -12.04
CA HIS A 148 -11.45 10.27 -12.77
C HIS A 148 -10.26 10.80 -11.95
N PRO A 149 -9.96 10.22 -10.78
CA PRO A 149 -8.84 10.64 -9.96
C PRO A 149 -7.50 10.32 -10.64
N LYS A 150 -6.44 11.07 -10.31
CA LYS A 150 -5.06 10.79 -10.72
C LYS A 150 -4.30 9.94 -9.69
N LEU A 151 -4.73 9.99 -8.43
CA LEU A 151 -4.15 9.24 -7.33
C LEU A 151 -5.24 8.45 -6.62
N LEU A 152 -5.11 7.13 -6.57
CA LEU A 152 -5.92 6.28 -5.70
C LEU A 152 -5.17 5.98 -4.41
N ILE A 153 -5.81 6.23 -3.27
CA ILE A 153 -5.30 5.86 -1.94
C ILE A 153 -6.23 4.80 -1.35
N LEU A 154 -5.70 3.60 -1.20
CA LEU A 154 -6.45 2.41 -0.90
C LEU A 154 -5.94 1.80 0.42
N ASP A 155 -6.77 1.78 1.46
CA ASP A 155 -6.46 1.15 2.75
C ASP A 155 -7.21 -0.19 2.86
N GLU A 156 -6.47 -1.30 2.76
CA GLU A 156 -6.98 -2.67 2.79
C GLU A 156 -8.12 -2.95 1.77
N PRO A 157 -7.98 -2.58 0.48
CA PRO A 157 -9.09 -2.62 -0.49
C PRO A 157 -9.55 -4.03 -0.85
N THR A 158 -8.71 -5.05 -0.66
CA THR A 158 -8.99 -6.46 -0.98
C THR A 158 -9.37 -7.29 0.23
N SER A 159 -9.30 -6.71 1.43
CA SER A 159 -9.60 -7.41 2.68
C SER A 159 -11.06 -7.88 2.74
N GLY A 160 -11.25 -9.19 2.94
CA GLY A 160 -12.58 -9.81 3.05
C GLY A 160 -13.29 -10.00 1.71
N LEU A 161 -12.61 -9.87 0.58
CA LEU A 161 -13.08 -10.30 -0.72
C LEU A 161 -12.77 -11.79 -0.93
N ASP A 162 -13.66 -12.47 -1.66
CA ASP A 162 -13.38 -13.81 -2.17
C ASP A 162 -12.28 -13.75 -3.25
N PRO A 163 -11.60 -14.88 -3.53
CA PRO A 163 -10.46 -14.89 -4.46
C PRO A 163 -10.78 -14.38 -5.88
N ILE A 164 -11.98 -14.67 -6.40
CA ILE A 164 -12.40 -14.24 -7.75
C ILE A 164 -12.58 -12.73 -7.78
N THR A 165 -13.37 -12.19 -6.85
CA THR A 165 -13.59 -10.75 -6.72
C THR A 165 -12.29 -10.00 -6.48
N ARG A 166 -11.39 -10.58 -5.67
CA ARG A 166 -10.07 -10.00 -5.39
C ARG A 166 -9.23 -9.86 -6.67
N SER A 167 -9.18 -10.91 -7.50
CA SER A 167 -8.48 -10.86 -8.79
C SER A 167 -9.07 -9.79 -9.72
N GLU A 168 -10.41 -9.73 -9.84
CA GLU A 168 -11.08 -8.70 -10.66
C GLU A 168 -10.75 -7.27 -10.21
N VAL A 169 -10.64 -7.04 -8.91
CA VAL A 169 -10.27 -5.73 -8.34
C VAL A 169 -8.81 -5.40 -8.63
N LEU A 170 -7.90 -6.36 -8.49
CA LEU A 170 -6.49 -6.17 -8.81
C LEU A 170 -6.29 -5.85 -10.30
N ASP A 171 -7.02 -6.53 -11.20
CA ASP A 171 -7.01 -6.23 -12.64
C ASP A 171 -7.49 -4.80 -12.94
N ILE A 172 -8.51 -4.31 -12.21
CA ILE A 172 -8.96 -2.91 -12.35
C ILE A 172 -7.85 -1.94 -11.95
N PHE A 173 -7.12 -2.23 -10.86
CA PHE A 173 -6.01 -1.38 -10.41
C PHE A 173 -4.84 -1.38 -11.41
N GLN A 174 -4.49 -2.53 -11.97
CA GLN A 174 -3.48 -2.61 -13.03
C GLN A 174 -3.90 -1.82 -14.28
N ASN A 175 -5.16 -1.93 -14.70
CA ASN A 175 -5.68 -1.16 -15.83
C ASN A 175 -5.67 0.35 -15.55
N PHE A 176 -5.94 0.77 -14.31
CA PHE A 176 -5.95 2.18 -13.95
C PHE A 176 -4.59 2.85 -14.14
N VAL A 177 -3.48 2.18 -13.81
CA VAL A 177 -2.12 2.73 -13.95
C VAL A 177 -1.50 2.54 -15.34
N GLN A 178 -2.20 1.95 -16.30
CA GLN A 178 -1.72 1.93 -17.70
C GLN A 178 -1.56 3.33 -18.30
N ASP A 179 -2.33 4.29 -17.81
CA ASP A 179 -2.05 5.71 -18.03
C ASP A 179 -1.02 6.17 -16.99
N GLU A 180 0.18 6.55 -17.43
CA GLU A 180 1.27 7.06 -16.59
C GLU A 180 0.91 8.32 -15.77
N ALA A 181 -0.26 8.93 -16.06
CA ALA A 181 -0.80 10.01 -15.24
C ALA A 181 -1.36 9.51 -13.91
N HIS A 182 -1.72 8.25 -13.81
CA HIS A 182 -2.38 7.64 -12.67
C HIS A 182 -1.40 6.93 -11.74
N THR A 183 -1.67 7.00 -10.43
CA THR A 183 -0.85 6.40 -9.37
C THR A 183 -1.72 5.73 -8.34
N ILE A 184 -1.28 4.63 -7.77
CA ILE A 184 -1.98 3.95 -6.66
C ILE A 184 -1.04 3.84 -5.46
N LEU A 185 -1.51 4.28 -4.30
CA LEU A 185 -0.96 3.90 -2.99
C LEU A 185 -1.87 2.85 -2.38
N PHE A 186 -1.39 1.62 -2.29
CA PHE A 186 -2.14 0.45 -1.87
C PHE A 186 -1.61 -0.12 -0.56
N SER A 187 -2.29 0.09 0.56
CA SER A 187 -1.92 -0.52 1.82
C SER A 187 -2.59 -1.88 1.98
N THR A 188 -1.82 -2.87 2.41
CA THR A 188 -2.32 -4.21 2.73
C THR A 188 -1.37 -4.97 3.65
N HIS A 189 -1.91 -5.94 4.38
CA HIS A 189 -1.15 -6.98 5.07
C HIS A 189 -1.06 -8.27 4.23
N ILE A 190 -1.72 -8.32 3.08
CA ILE A 190 -1.73 -9.47 2.15
C ILE A 190 -0.65 -9.24 1.10
N THR A 191 0.56 -9.71 1.39
CA THR A 191 1.75 -9.48 0.55
C THR A 191 1.62 -10.04 -0.85
N SER A 192 0.88 -11.14 -1.03
CA SER A 192 0.65 -11.75 -2.35
C SER A 192 -0.08 -10.83 -3.35
N ASP A 193 -0.92 -9.89 -2.88
CA ASP A 193 -1.52 -8.89 -3.77
C ASP A 193 -0.46 -7.97 -4.36
N LEU A 194 0.47 -7.51 -3.51
CA LEU A 194 1.54 -6.61 -3.92
C LEU A 194 2.60 -7.32 -4.77
N GLU A 195 2.88 -8.58 -4.49
CA GLU A 195 3.74 -9.39 -5.36
C GLU A 195 3.20 -9.44 -6.79
N HIS A 196 1.87 -9.45 -6.92
CA HIS A 196 1.21 -9.50 -8.22
C HIS A 196 1.20 -8.15 -8.94
N ILE A 197 0.84 -7.04 -8.25
CA ILE A 197 0.54 -5.77 -8.92
C ILE A 197 1.49 -4.61 -8.60
N ALA A 198 2.24 -4.64 -7.48
CA ALA A 198 3.05 -3.50 -7.09
C ALA A 198 4.32 -3.35 -7.91
N ASP A 199 4.70 -2.11 -8.20
CA ASP A 199 5.97 -1.72 -8.82
C ASP A 199 7.00 -1.27 -7.77
N TYR A 200 6.51 -0.73 -6.65
CA TYR A 200 7.30 -0.13 -5.59
C TYR A 200 6.80 -0.54 -4.23
N ILE A 201 7.69 -0.74 -3.27
CA ILE A 201 7.36 -1.21 -1.91
C ILE A 201 7.85 -0.22 -0.87
N ILE A 202 6.92 0.21 -0.03
CA ILE A 202 7.16 0.97 1.20
C ILE A 202 6.83 0.05 2.38
N PHE A 203 7.82 -0.19 3.25
CA PHE A 203 7.60 -0.97 4.45
C PHE A 203 7.72 -0.10 5.69
N ILE A 204 6.66 -0.11 6.51
CA ILE A 204 6.61 0.59 7.80
C ILE A 204 6.48 -0.42 8.92
N ASP A 205 7.32 -0.28 9.93
CA ASP A 205 7.23 -1.02 11.18
C ASP A 205 7.37 -0.10 12.38
N GLN A 206 6.51 -0.29 13.39
CA GLN A 206 6.48 0.50 14.63
C GLN A 206 6.60 2.01 14.41
N GLY A 207 5.91 2.53 13.41
CA GLY A 207 5.91 3.94 13.04
C GLY A 207 7.17 4.43 12.34
N LYS A 208 8.05 3.55 11.90
CA LYS A 208 9.30 3.90 11.19
C LYS A 208 9.30 3.36 9.77
N LEU A 209 9.91 4.10 8.86
CA LEU A 209 10.20 3.63 7.52
C LEU A 209 11.35 2.63 7.57
N VAL A 210 11.09 1.37 7.19
CA VAL A 210 12.06 0.27 7.21
C VAL A 210 12.66 0.04 5.82
N LEU A 211 11.81 0.08 4.77
CA LEU A 211 12.22 -0.10 3.38
C LEU A 211 11.43 0.85 2.49
N ASN A 212 12.08 1.33 1.44
CA ASN A 212 11.48 2.18 0.41
C ASN A 212 12.22 1.92 -0.90
N GLU A 213 11.74 0.95 -1.69
CA GLU A 213 12.51 0.40 -2.80
C GLU A 213 11.61 -0.08 -3.96
N ASN A 214 12.13 -0.06 -5.17
CA ASN A 214 11.52 -0.68 -6.33
C ASN A 214 11.45 -2.21 -6.15
N LYS A 215 10.33 -2.84 -6.53
CA LYS A 215 10.13 -4.29 -6.36
C LYS A 215 11.17 -5.11 -7.14
N ASP A 216 11.52 -4.70 -8.35
CA ASP A 216 12.54 -5.42 -9.13
C ASP A 216 13.90 -5.38 -8.42
N THR A 217 14.27 -4.25 -7.82
CA THR A 217 15.48 -4.14 -6.98
C THR A 217 15.43 -5.10 -5.79
N ILE A 218 14.26 -5.26 -5.16
CA ILE A 218 14.09 -6.23 -4.07
C ILE A 218 14.30 -7.65 -4.61
N VAL A 219 13.63 -8.01 -5.70
CA VAL A 219 13.71 -9.34 -6.31
C VAL A 219 15.14 -9.67 -6.75
N ASP A 220 15.87 -8.71 -7.32
CA ASP A 220 17.21 -8.93 -7.85
C ASP A 220 18.30 -8.96 -6.76
N ASN A 221 18.18 -8.10 -5.75
CA ASN A 221 19.25 -7.90 -4.78
C ASN A 221 19.04 -8.59 -3.45
N TYR A 222 17.78 -8.75 -3.00
CA TYR A 222 17.52 -9.40 -1.71
C TYR A 222 17.36 -10.91 -1.86
N GLY A 223 17.76 -11.63 -0.84
CA GLY A 223 17.65 -13.09 -0.79
C GLY A 223 17.89 -13.63 0.61
N ILE A 224 17.73 -14.94 0.75
CA ILE A 224 17.97 -15.66 1.99
C ILE A 224 19.18 -16.56 1.78
N LEU A 225 20.30 -16.23 2.44
CA LEU A 225 21.44 -17.13 2.54
C LEU A 225 21.18 -18.12 3.67
N LYS A 226 21.24 -19.41 3.37
CA LYS A 226 21.02 -20.49 4.32
C LYS A 226 22.31 -21.23 4.65
N CYS A 227 22.53 -21.48 5.93
CA CYS A 227 23.63 -22.34 6.37
C CYS A 227 23.23 -23.21 7.57
N ASP A 228 23.97 -24.26 7.81
CA ASP A 228 23.83 -25.11 8.99
C ASP A 228 24.25 -24.36 10.26
N ILE A 229 23.86 -24.89 11.43
CA ILE A 229 24.13 -24.25 12.73
C ILE A 229 25.65 -24.09 12.96
N ASP A 230 26.46 -25.07 12.56
CA ASP A 230 27.90 -25.04 12.75
C ASP A 230 28.62 -24.03 11.85
N ASP A 231 27.95 -23.58 10.79
CA ASP A 231 28.49 -22.67 9.79
C ASP A 231 28.14 -21.20 10.03
N PHE A 232 27.41 -20.89 11.10
CA PHE A 232 27.02 -19.51 11.43
C PHE A 232 28.20 -18.52 11.40
N ASN A 233 29.31 -18.89 12.04
CA ASN A 233 30.49 -18.05 12.13
C ASN A 233 31.26 -17.87 10.80
N LYS A 234 30.92 -18.63 9.76
CA LYS A 234 31.47 -18.45 8.42
C LYS A 234 30.86 -17.27 7.67
N VAL A 235 29.68 -16.79 8.10
CA VAL A 235 28.98 -15.65 7.48
C VAL A 235 29.37 -14.37 8.22
N SER A 236 30.07 -13.48 7.51
CA SER A 236 30.53 -12.20 8.10
C SER A 236 29.34 -11.28 8.40
N ARG A 237 29.37 -10.59 9.54
CA ARG A 237 28.29 -9.67 10.00
C ARG A 237 27.93 -8.59 8.98
N GLU A 238 28.88 -8.12 8.19
CA GLU A 238 28.74 -7.09 7.17
C GLU A 238 27.98 -7.54 5.91
N ASP A 239 27.78 -8.84 5.75
CA ASP A 239 27.18 -9.42 4.55
C ASP A 239 25.67 -9.72 4.67
N TYR A 240 25.09 -9.48 5.83
CA TYR A 240 23.65 -9.64 6.06
C TYR A 240 23.05 -8.48 6.86
N LEU A 241 21.75 -8.28 6.72
CA LEU A 241 20.99 -7.26 7.46
C LEU A 241 20.54 -7.78 8.82
N VAL A 242 19.89 -8.92 8.81
CA VAL A 242 19.36 -9.64 9.98
C VAL A 242 19.48 -11.15 9.72
N TYR A 243 19.39 -11.95 10.78
CA TYR A 243 19.32 -13.39 10.66
C TYR A 243 18.19 -13.97 11.53
N LYS A 244 17.75 -15.17 11.19
CA LYS A 244 16.80 -15.96 11.98
C LYS A 244 17.37 -17.32 12.23
N LYS A 245 17.37 -17.74 13.49
CA LYS A 245 17.75 -19.10 13.88
C LYS A 245 16.54 -20.03 13.74
N ASN A 246 16.70 -21.06 12.96
CA ASN A 246 15.76 -22.17 12.85
C ASN A 246 16.24 -23.38 13.68
N LYS A 247 15.49 -24.46 13.68
CA LYS A 247 15.85 -25.67 14.46
C LYS A 247 17.21 -26.28 14.05
N TYR A 248 17.55 -26.22 12.76
CA TYR A 248 18.75 -26.87 12.20
C TYR A 248 19.58 -25.96 11.30
N SER A 249 19.17 -24.72 11.09
CA SER A 249 19.81 -23.79 10.17
C SER A 249 19.69 -22.35 10.62
N TYR A 250 20.44 -21.47 9.97
CA TYR A 250 20.27 -20.03 10.00
C TYR A 250 19.85 -19.51 8.64
N ASP A 251 18.90 -18.57 8.62
CA ASP A 251 18.48 -17.83 7.46
C ASP A 251 18.97 -16.40 7.61
N PHE A 252 19.84 -15.94 6.71
CA PHE A 252 20.38 -14.59 6.71
C PHE A 252 19.71 -13.78 5.60
N LEU A 253 19.12 -12.66 5.94
CA LEU A 253 18.65 -11.70 4.96
C LEU A 253 19.82 -10.93 4.37
N ILE A 254 20.03 -11.09 3.08
CA ILE A 254 21.07 -10.39 2.32
C ILE A 254 20.45 -9.38 1.35
N ASN A 255 21.16 -8.30 1.03
CA ASN A 255 20.72 -7.25 0.10
C ASN A 255 21.65 -7.05 -1.12
N ASN A 256 22.55 -7.99 -1.37
CA ASN A 256 23.42 -8.01 -2.54
C ASN A 256 23.74 -9.44 -2.97
N LYS A 257 22.74 -10.13 -3.57
CA LYS A 257 22.87 -11.52 -4.02
C LYS A 257 24.13 -11.77 -4.86
N SER A 258 24.43 -10.88 -5.80
CA SER A 258 25.54 -11.04 -6.73
C SER A 258 26.89 -11.09 -6.03
N LYS A 259 27.11 -10.21 -5.04
CA LYS A 259 28.33 -10.18 -4.22
C LYS A 259 28.41 -11.42 -3.34
N ILE A 260 27.31 -11.72 -2.65
CA ILE A 260 27.22 -12.79 -1.66
C ILE A 260 27.40 -14.16 -2.32
N LYS A 261 26.79 -14.40 -3.49
CA LYS A 261 26.95 -15.65 -4.26
C LYS A 261 28.39 -15.92 -4.69
N LYS A 262 29.18 -14.87 -4.97
CA LYS A 262 30.60 -15.00 -5.30
C LYS A 262 31.45 -15.32 -4.07
N LYS A 263 31.11 -14.76 -2.89
CA LYS A 263 31.84 -14.93 -1.64
C LYS A 263 31.54 -16.28 -0.98
N TYR A 264 30.27 -16.71 -0.98
CA TYR A 264 29.78 -17.90 -0.29
C TYR A 264 29.27 -18.95 -1.30
N ARG A 265 30.21 -19.58 -2.02
CA ARG A 265 29.87 -20.51 -3.13
C ARG A 265 29.23 -21.81 -2.67
N ASP A 266 29.53 -22.21 -1.44
CA ASP A 266 29.05 -23.48 -0.86
C ASP A 266 27.70 -23.32 -0.12
N PHE A 267 27.19 -22.09 0.02
CA PHE A 267 25.91 -21.83 0.67
C PHE A 267 24.78 -21.63 -0.33
N VAL A 268 23.60 -22.08 0.06
CA VAL A 268 22.38 -21.90 -0.72
C VAL A 268 21.86 -20.47 -0.53
N ILE A 269 21.54 -19.80 -1.63
CA ILE A 269 20.89 -18.51 -1.63
C ILE A 269 19.56 -18.64 -2.36
N ASP A 270 18.47 -18.54 -1.61
CA ASP A 270 17.11 -18.55 -2.13
C ASP A 270 16.63 -17.16 -2.49
N ASN A 271 15.69 -17.09 -3.43
CA ASN A 271 14.92 -15.88 -3.65
C ASN A 271 14.04 -15.62 -2.43
N ILE A 272 13.68 -14.35 -2.22
CA ILE A 272 12.85 -13.94 -1.10
C ILE A 272 11.49 -13.44 -1.61
N SER A 273 10.41 -13.85 -0.96
CA SER A 273 9.08 -13.26 -1.12
C SER A 273 8.95 -11.98 -0.28
N LEU A 274 7.97 -11.14 -0.58
CA LEU A 274 7.68 -9.96 0.25
C LEU A 274 7.28 -10.34 1.68
N GLU A 275 6.60 -11.48 1.84
CA GLU A 275 6.22 -11.99 3.15
C GLU A 275 7.44 -12.39 3.98
N GLU A 276 8.36 -13.16 3.40
CA GLU A 276 9.62 -13.56 4.07
C GLU A 276 10.48 -12.35 4.41
N LEU A 277 10.59 -11.39 3.48
CA LEU A 277 11.31 -10.13 3.69
C LEU A 277 10.74 -9.37 4.91
N MET A 278 9.42 -9.21 4.97
CA MET A 278 8.74 -8.57 6.08
C MET A 278 8.99 -9.31 7.40
N ILE A 279 8.83 -10.64 7.41
CA ILE A 279 9.04 -11.46 8.61
C ILE A 279 10.49 -11.35 9.11
N LEU A 280 11.48 -11.43 8.22
CA LEU A 280 12.89 -11.34 8.60
C LEU A 280 13.25 -9.93 9.10
N MET A 281 12.74 -8.88 8.47
CA MET A 281 13.00 -7.50 8.92
C MET A 281 12.39 -7.18 10.28
N ILE A 282 11.23 -7.78 10.64
CA ILE A 282 10.56 -7.56 11.93
C ILE A 282 11.14 -8.45 13.03
N LYS A 283 11.35 -9.74 12.73
CA LYS A 283 11.65 -10.78 13.76
C LYS A 283 13.08 -11.28 13.72
N GLY A 284 13.89 -10.81 12.78
CA GLY A 284 15.29 -11.21 12.67
C GLY A 284 16.16 -10.56 13.74
N ASP A 285 17.14 -11.33 14.24
CA ASP A 285 18.18 -10.83 15.13
C ASP A 285 19.22 -10.01 14.32
N LYS A 286 19.88 -9.06 15.00
CA LYS A 286 20.89 -8.19 14.38
C LYS A 286 22.30 -8.66 14.68
#